data_0b8435b682db43fc67f1b32ded9cba4b
#
_entry.id   0b8435b682db43fc67f1b32ded9cba4b
#
_cell.length_a   1.000
_cell.length_b   1.000
_cell.length_c   1.000
_cell.angle_alpha   90.00
_cell.angle_beta   90.00
_cell.angle_gamma   90.00
#
_symmetry.space_group_name_H-M   'P 1'
#
loop_
_entity.id
_entity.type
_entity.pdbx_description
1 polymer ?
#
loop_
_entity_poly.entity_id
_entity_poly.type
_entity_poly.pdbx_seq_one_letter_code
_entity_poly.pdbx_strand_id
1 'polypeptide(L)'
;MLTFQSVHKSFKGSNESINVVKNVDFKVDQGEFVAIIGPSGSGKSTLLGLAAGLDKPDNGQILLDGVSLSELSEDQLANLRSSKIGFIFQNFQLLPNLTAIENVAVPLMVSSSLSEKEIYNKSRELLKSVHMEHREKHFPLQLSGGEEQRIAIARSFINDPKILFADEPTANLDSKNGEIVMQLLQDLNKKKGSTLIVVTHDLTVARLADRILEMKDGELIESKTSKKQSMKPYNKSAKSIKKSNLSPKKRSKSKSK
;
A
#
# COMPACT_ATOMS: atom_id res chain seq x y z
N MET A 1 -10.26 14.60 -7.72
CA MET A 1 -9.37 13.46 -8.04
C MET A 1 -10.17 12.17 -8.29
N LEU A 2 -10.82 11.60 -7.28
CA LEU A 2 -11.67 10.41 -7.38
C LEU A 2 -13.09 10.75 -6.91
N THR A 3 -14.14 10.31 -7.64
CA THR A 3 -15.54 10.56 -7.28
C THR A 3 -16.35 9.29 -7.49
N PHE A 4 -17.15 8.93 -6.52
CA PHE A 4 -18.17 7.88 -6.58
C PHE A 4 -19.54 8.54 -6.62
N GLN A 5 -20.41 8.07 -7.51
CA GLN A 5 -21.76 8.58 -7.70
C GLN A 5 -22.74 7.40 -7.71
N SER A 6 -23.48 7.25 -6.63
CA SER A 6 -24.51 6.21 -6.42
C SER A 6 -24.03 4.80 -6.77
N VAL A 7 -22.79 4.47 -6.36
CA VAL A 7 -22.12 3.22 -6.74
C VAL A 7 -22.73 2.04 -5.99
N HIS A 8 -23.14 1.02 -6.74
CA HIS A 8 -23.68 -0.23 -6.22
C HIS A 8 -22.90 -1.43 -6.77
N LYS A 9 -22.64 -2.44 -5.93
CA LYS A 9 -22.03 -3.71 -6.31
C LYS A 9 -22.62 -4.87 -5.54
N SER A 10 -23.01 -5.91 -6.27
CA SER A 10 -23.47 -7.18 -5.71
C SER A 10 -22.69 -8.36 -6.28
N PHE A 11 -22.67 -9.46 -5.57
CA PHE A 11 -22.13 -10.72 -6.05
C PHE A 11 -23.19 -11.80 -5.95
N LYS A 12 -23.28 -12.66 -6.96
CA LYS A 12 -24.17 -13.81 -6.94
C LYS A 12 -23.64 -14.86 -5.96
N GLY A 13 -24.36 -15.06 -4.85
CA GLY A 13 -24.18 -16.22 -3.98
C GLY A 13 -24.88 -17.46 -4.55
N SER A 14 -24.76 -18.59 -3.85
CA SER A 14 -25.39 -19.85 -4.27
C SER A 14 -26.93 -19.80 -4.25
N ASN A 15 -27.52 -19.03 -3.36
CA ASN A 15 -28.99 -18.92 -3.20
C ASN A 15 -29.53 -17.49 -3.31
N GLU A 16 -28.72 -16.49 -3.00
CA GLU A 16 -29.13 -15.06 -2.98
C GLU A 16 -28.01 -14.15 -3.48
N SER A 17 -28.38 -12.97 -3.98
CA SER A 17 -27.43 -11.92 -4.32
C SER A 17 -27.01 -11.17 -3.06
N ILE A 18 -25.72 -11.03 -2.82
CA ILE A 18 -25.13 -10.31 -1.68
C ILE A 18 -24.76 -8.91 -2.14
N ASN A 19 -25.44 -7.89 -1.62
CA ASN A 19 -25.11 -6.49 -1.86
C ASN A 19 -23.91 -6.09 -1.01
N VAL A 20 -22.74 -5.89 -1.63
CA VAL A 20 -21.47 -5.60 -0.94
C VAL A 20 -21.18 -4.10 -0.89
N VAL A 21 -21.59 -3.34 -1.90
CA VAL A 21 -21.52 -1.87 -1.93
C VAL A 21 -22.92 -1.34 -2.25
N LYS A 22 -23.45 -0.44 -1.42
CA LYS A 22 -24.84 0.00 -1.49
C LYS A 22 -24.91 1.50 -1.64
N ASN A 23 -25.16 1.96 -2.86
CA ASN A 23 -25.43 3.36 -3.19
C ASN A 23 -24.42 4.34 -2.57
N VAL A 24 -23.13 4.07 -2.80
CA VAL A 24 -22.04 4.83 -2.17
C VAL A 24 -21.75 6.08 -2.99
N ASP A 25 -21.76 7.22 -2.29
CA ASP A 25 -21.41 8.55 -2.79
C ASP A 25 -20.27 9.11 -1.94
N PHE A 26 -19.12 9.42 -2.55
CA PHE A 26 -18.05 10.19 -1.90
C PHE A 26 -17.07 10.76 -2.92
N LYS A 27 -16.28 11.73 -2.47
CA LYS A 27 -15.26 12.37 -3.28
C LYS A 27 -13.94 12.44 -2.49
N VAL A 28 -12.82 12.24 -3.20
CA VAL A 28 -11.46 12.43 -2.67
C VAL A 28 -10.77 13.50 -3.52
N ASP A 29 -10.20 14.49 -2.87
CA ASP A 29 -9.46 15.55 -3.53
C ASP A 29 -8.00 15.16 -3.78
N GLN A 30 -7.33 15.88 -4.67
CA GLN A 30 -5.94 15.60 -4.99
C GLN A 30 -5.03 15.87 -3.78
N GLY A 31 -4.11 14.94 -3.51
CA GLY A 31 -3.16 15.02 -2.40
C GLY A 31 -3.77 14.69 -1.03
N GLU A 32 -5.07 14.39 -0.96
CA GLU A 32 -5.74 14.00 0.28
C GLU A 32 -5.32 12.59 0.72
N PHE A 33 -5.13 12.39 2.01
CA PHE A 33 -5.01 11.07 2.62
C PHE A 33 -6.32 10.70 3.29
N VAL A 34 -7.02 9.71 2.74
CA VAL A 34 -8.30 9.20 3.25
C VAL A 34 -8.09 7.80 3.82
N ALA A 35 -8.62 7.54 5.02
CA ALA A 35 -8.73 6.20 5.58
C ALA A 35 -10.19 5.74 5.53
N ILE A 36 -10.42 4.50 5.08
CA ILE A 36 -11.72 3.84 5.11
C ILE A 36 -11.64 2.73 6.15
N ILE A 37 -12.40 2.86 7.23
CA ILE A 37 -12.44 1.88 8.32
C ILE A 37 -13.74 1.08 8.29
N GLY A 38 -13.76 -0.05 8.98
CA GLY A 38 -14.97 -0.87 9.16
C GLY A 38 -14.63 -2.32 9.47
N PRO A 39 -15.61 -3.12 9.92
CA PRO A 39 -15.41 -4.52 10.23
C PRO A 39 -15.01 -5.35 9.00
N SER A 40 -14.43 -6.53 9.23
CA SER A 40 -14.18 -7.50 8.15
C SER A 40 -15.48 -7.83 7.43
N GLY A 41 -15.45 -7.94 6.10
CA GLY A 41 -16.64 -8.23 5.29
C GLY A 41 -17.56 -7.02 5.01
N SER A 42 -17.24 -5.80 5.49
CA SER A 42 -18.10 -4.61 5.23
C SER A 42 -18.05 -4.10 3.78
N GLY A 43 -17.18 -4.65 2.91
CA GLY A 43 -17.08 -4.27 1.49
C GLY A 43 -15.89 -3.36 1.15
N LYS A 44 -14.99 -3.06 2.10
CA LYS A 44 -13.85 -2.14 1.91
C LYS A 44 -12.93 -2.51 0.75
N SER A 45 -12.46 -3.74 0.70
CA SER A 45 -11.58 -4.21 -0.39
C SER A 45 -12.28 -4.21 -1.73
N THR A 46 -13.60 -4.50 -1.76
CA THR A 46 -14.44 -4.38 -2.96
C THR A 46 -14.52 -2.92 -3.42
N LEU A 47 -14.79 -2.00 -2.50
CA LEU A 47 -14.82 -0.57 -2.80
C LEU A 47 -13.48 -0.08 -3.37
N LEU A 48 -12.37 -0.55 -2.79
CA LEU A 48 -11.02 -0.23 -3.27
C LEU A 48 -10.76 -0.81 -4.68
N GLY A 49 -11.19 -2.05 -4.93
CA GLY A 49 -11.09 -2.69 -6.25
C GLY A 49 -11.90 -1.95 -7.32
N LEU A 50 -13.09 -1.49 -6.99
CA LEU A 50 -13.92 -0.64 -7.86
C LEU A 50 -13.22 0.70 -8.13
N ALA A 51 -12.66 1.35 -7.10
CA ALA A 51 -11.92 2.59 -7.22
C ALA A 51 -10.69 2.48 -8.13
N ALA A 52 -10.02 1.33 -8.11
CA ALA A 52 -8.85 1.04 -8.93
C ALA A 52 -9.21 0.54 -10.36
N GLY A 53 -10.50 0.39 -10.68
CA GLY A 53 -10.94 -0.18 -11.96
C GLY A 53 -10.52 -1.64 -12.14
N LEU A 54 -10.38 -2.40 -11.04
CA LEU A 54 -10.15 -3.85 -11.06
C LEU A 54 -11.45 -4.62 -11.22
N ASP A 55 -12.57 -3.99 -10.88
CA ASP A 55 -13.94 -4.50 -11.08
C ASP A 55 -14.84 -3.33 -11.51
N LYS A 56 -16.01 -3.64 -12.05
CA LYS A 56 -17.01 -2.65 -12.51
C LYS A 56 -18.19 -2.62 -11.53
N PRO A 57 -18.74 -1.43 -11.25
CA PRO A 57 -19.98 -1.35 -10.47
C PRO A 57 -21.15 -1.91 -11.30
N ASP A 58 -22.17 -2.43 -10.60
CA ASP A 58 -23.41 -2.87 -11.24
C ASP A 58 -24.30 -1.67 -11.60
N ASN A 59 -24.25 -0.60 -10.79
CA ASN A 59 -24.93 0.68 -11.01
C ASN A 59 -24.07 1.83 -10.48
N GLY A 60 -24.39 3.04 -10.95
CA GLY A 60 -23.63 4.25 -10.61
C GLY A 60 -22.36 4.38 -11.46
N GLN A 61 -21.54 5.35 -11.13
CA GLN A 61 -20.28 5.59 -11.85
C GLN A 61 -19.14 6.01 -10.93
N ILE A 62 -17.91 5.70 -11.37
CA ILE A 62 -16.68 6.09 -10.69
C ILE A 62 -15.86 6.92 -11.67
N LEU A 63 -15.50 8.12 -11.24
CA LEU A 63 -14.72 9.07 -12.03
C LEU A 63 -13.32 9.20 -11.43
N LEU A 64 -12.29 9.00 -12.24
CA LEU A 64 -10.89 9.29 -11.87
C LEU A 64 -10.35 10.40 -12.77
N ASP A 65 -9.96 11.53 -12.20
CA ASP A 65 -9.60 12.75 -12.93
C ASP A 65 -10.69 13.19 -13.95
N GLY A 66 -11.97 13.02 -13.61
CA GLY A 66 -13.10 13.33 -14.48
C GLY A 66 -13.39 12.31 -15.58
N VAL A 67 -12.60 11.22 -15.67
CA VAL A 67 -12.82 10.14 -16.64
C VAL A 67 -13.64 9.04 -15.97
N SER A 68 -14.76 8.65 -16.59
CA SER A 68 -15.61 7.54 -16.13
C SER A 68 -14.92 6.20 -16.37
N LEU A 69 -14.65 5.45 -15.28
CA LEU A 69 -14.02 4.13 -15.39
C LEU A 69 -14.91 3.11 -16.11
N SER A 70 -16.23 3.26 -16.00
CA SER A 70 -17.21 2.33 -16.59
C SER A 70 -17.25 2.43 -18.13
N GLU A 71 -16.84 3.57 -18.70
CA GLU A 71 -16.84 3.82 -20.14
C GLU A 71 -15.56 3.34 -20.83
N LEU A 72 -14.54 2.97 -20.06
CA LEU A 72 -13.26 2.52 -20.59
C LEU A 72 -13.29 1.04 -20.97
N SER A 73 -12.61 0.71 -22.07
CA SER A 73 -12.29 -0.68 -22.43
C SER A 73 -11.27 -1.26 -21.44
N GLU A 74 -11.11 -2.59 -21.42
CA GLU A 74 -10.13 -3.24 -20.54
C GLU A 74 -8.69 -2.76 -20.83
N ASP A 75 -8.32 -2.55 -22.09
CA ASP A 75 -7.02 -2.00 -22.47
C ASP A 75 -6.81 -0.56 -21.97
N GLN A 76 -7.86 0.27 -22.06
CA GLN A 76 -7.83 1.64 -21.54
C GLN A 76 -7.74 1.65 -20.01
N LEU A 77 -8.46 0.75 -19.31
CA LEU A 77 -8.36 0.57 -17.87
C LEU A 77 -6.96 0.08 -17.48
N ALA A 78 -6.37 -0.87 -18.21
CA ALA A 78 -5.01 -1.34 -17.97
C ALA A 78 -3.97 -0.21 -18.11
N ASN A 79 -4.09 0.61 -19.16
CA ASN A 79 -3.25 1.79 -19.39
C ASN A 79 -3.44 2.85 -18.29
N LEU A 80 -4.67 3.09 -17.84
CA LEU A 80 -4.97 4.01 -16.76
C LEU A 80 -4.37 3.51 -15.43
N ARG A 81 -4.55 2.21 -15.11
CA ARG A 81 -3.96 1.59 -13.92
C ARG A 81 -2.44 1.72 -13.92
N SER A 82 -1.80 1.34 -15.02
CA SER A 82 -0.33 1.38 -15.12
C SER A 82 0.24 2.80 -15.00
N SER A 83 -0.46 3.82 -15.48
CA SER A 83 0.04 5.20 -15.54
C SER A 83 -0.35 6.08 -14.34
N LYS A 84 -1.49 5.81 -13.69
CA LYS A 84 -2.05 6.71 -12.67
C LYS A 84 -2.24 6.06 -11.30
N ILE A 85 -2.29 4.74 -11.21
CA ILE A 85 -2.67 4.03 -9.98
C ILE A 85 -1.49 3.21 -9.45
N GLY A 86 -1.19 3.37 -8.16
CA GLY A 86 -0.38 2.44 -7.39
C GLY A 86 -1.27 1.62 -6.49
N PHE A 87 -0.95 0.34 -6.29
CA PHE A 87 -1.71 -0.55 -5.42
C PHE A 87 -0.80 -1.31 -4.45
N ILE A 88 -1.17 -1.33 -3.18
CA ILE A 88 -0.52 -2.08 -2.11
C ILE A 88 -1.54 -3.08 -1.58
N PHE A 89 -1.26 -4.37 -1.77
CA PHE A 89 -2.13 -5.46 -1.36
C PHE A 89 -1.80 -5.94 0.04
N GLN A 90 -2.79 -6.47 0.75
CA GLN A 90 -2.66 -7.03 2.08
C GLN A 90 -1.60 -8.15 2.17
N ASN A 91 -1.50 -9.01 1.13
CA ASN A 91 -0.56 -10.12 1.06
C ASN A 91 0.67 -9.82 0.21
N PHE A 92 1.11 -8.55 0.16
CA PHE A 92 2.27 -8.03 -0.58
C PHE A 92 2.23 -8.31 -2.09
N GLN A 93 1.79 -9.49 -2.52
CA GLN A 93 1.72 -9.98 -3.90
C GLN A 93 3.03 -9.78 -4.68
N LEU A 94 4.15 -10.06 -4.04
CA LEU A 94 5.43 -10.14 -4.72
C LEU A 94 5.49 -11.40 -5.59
N LEU A 95 6.12 -11.29 -6.75
CA LEU A 95 6.36 -12.41 -7.65
C LEU A 95 7.50 -13.27 -7.07
N PRO A 96 7.26 -14.54 -6.68
CA PRO A 96 8.21 -15.33 -5.91
C PRO A 96 9.49 -15.68 -6.68
N ASN A 97 9.41 -15.72 -8.02
CA ASN A 97 10.51 -16.04 -8.92
C ASN A 97 11.35 -14.83 -9.34
N LEU A 98 11.01 -13.63 -8.86
CA LEU A 98 11.72 -12.40 -9.11
C LEU A 98 12.37 -11.89 -7.84
N THR A 99 13.55 -11.31 -7.98
CA THR A 99 14.26 -10.61 -6.90
C THR A 99 13.51 -9.33 -6.46
N ALA A 100 13.91 -8.73 -5.36
CA ALA A 100 13.33 -7.49 -4.86
C ALA A 100 13.37 -6.35 -5.89
N ILE A 101 14.52 -6.17 -6.57
CA ILE A 101 14.66 -5.12 -7.58
C ILE A 101 13.80 -5.40 -8.81
N GLU A 102 13.69 -6.66 -9.24
CA GLU A 102 12.84 -7.06 -10.37
C GLU A 102 11.37 -6.89 -10.04
N ASN A 103 10.95 -7.24 -8.82
CA ASN A 103 9.58 -6.98 -8.35
C ASN A 103 9.21 -5.49 -8.44
N VAL A 104 10.15 -4.60 -8.07
CA VAL A 104 9.93 -3.15 -8.20
C VAL A 104 9.92 -2.72 -9.67
N ALA A 105 10.72 -3.33 -10.52
CA ALA A 105 10.89 -2.96 -11.94
C ALA A 105 9.70 -3.38 -12.84
N VAL A 106 9.04 -4.51 -12.53
CA VAL A 106 7.99 -5.13 -13.37
C VAL A 106 6.97 -4.13 -13.94
N PRO A 107 6.36 -3.21 -13.16
CA PRO A 107 5.35 -2.32 -13.73
C PRO A 107 5.89 -1.43 -14.86
N LEU A 108 7.16 -0.97 -14.78
CA LEU A 108 7.79 -0.20 -15.86
C LEU A 108 8.23 -1.08 -17.03
N MET A 109 8.68 -2.30 -16.77
CA MET A 109 9.05 -3.24 -17.85
C MET A 109 7.89 -3.53 -18.80
N VAL A 110 6.66 -3.53 -18.26
CA VAL A 110 5.45 -3.82 -19.04
C VAL A 110 4.86 -2.57 -19.69
N SER A 111 5.00 -1.39 -19.06
CA SER A 111 4.22 -0.20 -19.42
C SER A 111 5.03 0.96 -20.01
N SER A 112 6.35 0.87 -20.07
CA SER A 112 7.18 1.99 -20.51
C SER A 112 8.11 1.64 -21.69
N SER A 113 8.57 2.68 -22.39
CA SER A 113 9.60 2.59 -23.43
C SER A 113 11.02 2.88 -22.91
N LEU A 114 11.19 2.95 -21.58
CA LEU A 114 12.50 3.18 -20.95
C LEU A 114 13.43 1.99 -21.21
N SER A 115 14.72 2.27 -21.30
CA SER A 115 15.73 1.22 -21.35
C SER A 115 15.78 0.44 -20.02
N GLU A 116 16.19 -0.82 -20.09
CA GLU A 116 16.38 -1.67 -18.91
C GLU A 116 17.25 -1.00 -17.84
N LYS A 117 18.32 -0.33 -18.26
CA LYS A 117 19.22 0.41 -17.36
C LYS A 117 18.51 1.53 -16.60
N GLU A 118 17.65 2.30 -17.27
CA GLU A 118 16.87 3.37 -16.65
C GLU A 118 15.85 2.81 -15.66
N ILE A 119 15.15 1.72 -16.01
CA ILE A 119 14.21 1.04 -15.15
C ILE A 119 14.89 0.55 -13.86
N TYR A 120 16.01 -0.15 -13.97
CA TYR A 120 16.75 -0.62 -12.79
C TYR A 120 17.33 0.51 -11.94
N ASN A 121 17.78 1.61 -12.56
CA ASN A 121 18.24 2.78 -11.79
C ASN A 121 17.08 3.36 -10.96
N LYS A 122 15.91 3.56 -11.57
CA LYS A 122 14.71 4.05 -10.87
C LYS A 122 14.25 3.09 -9.76
N SER A 123 14.34 1.78 -10.01
CA SER A 123 14.03 0.74 -9.01
C SER A 123 14.98 0.80 -7.81
N ARG A 124 16.30 0.99 -8.03
CA ARG A 124 17.29 1.15 -6.94
C ARG A 124 17.03 2.40 -6.10
N GLU A 125 16.67 3.52 -6.73
CA GLU A 125 16.30 4.75 -6.01
C GLU A 125 15.10 4.53 -5.08
N LEU A 126 14.08 3.79 -5.55
CA LEU A 126 12.93 3.45 -4.74
C LEU A 126 13.27 2.47 -3.62
N LEU A 127 14.05 1.41 -3.90
CA LEU A 127 14.53 0.49 -2.87
C LEU A 127 15.33 1.24 -1.78
N LYS A 128 16.17 2.20 -2.17
CA LYS A 128 16.87 3.06 -1.22
C LYS A 128 15.91 3.92 -0.39
N SER A 129 14.86 4.45 -1.01
CA SER A 129 13.84 5.26 -0.32
C SER A 129 13.07 4.48 0.75
N VAL A 130 12.94 3.17 0.59
CA VAL A 130 12.31 2.26 1.58
C VAL A 130 13.34 1.49 2.41
N HIS A 131 14.63 1.83 2.34
CA HIS A 131 15.74 1.20 3.06
C HIS A 131 15.93 -0.29 2.75
N MET A 132 15.76 -0.66 1.50
CA MET A 132 15.88 -2.04 1.00
C MET A 132 17.00 -2.23 -0.02
N GLU A 133 17.90 -1.25 -0.17
CA GLU A 133 19.04 -1.30 -1.11
C GLU A 133 19.95 -2.52 -0.89
N HIS A 134 20.08 -2.98 0.35
CA HIS A 134 20.90 -4.14 0.72
C HIS A 134 20.23 -5.49 0.41
N ARG A 135 18.95 -5.48 0.01
CA ARG A 135 18.14 -6.65 -0.31
C ARG A 135 17.80 -6.76 -1.80
N GLU A 136 18.37 -5.92 -2.67
CA GLU A 136 17.98 -5.83 -4.08
C GLU A 136 17.97 -7.18 -4.83
N LYS A 137 18.88 -8.10 -4.46
CA LYS A 137 19.04 -9.42 -5.09
C LYS A 137 18.34 -10.56 -4.34
N HIS A 138 17.63 -10.29 -3.25
CA HIS A 138 16.92 -11.31 -2.50
C HIS A 138 15.58 -11.63 -3.14
N PHE A 139 15.20 -12.90 -3.09
CA PHE A 139 13.87 -13.37 -3.47
C PHE A 139 12.89 -13.21 -2.29
N PRO A 140 11.56 -13.13 -2.53
CA PRO A 140 10.56 -12.98 -1.48
C PRO A 140 10.71 -13.96 -0.33
N LEU A 141 10.95 -15.23 -0.58
CA LEU A 141 11.17 -16.27 0.44
C LEU A 141 12.35 -16.02 1.39
N GLN A 142 13.25 -15.09 1.05
CA GLN A 142 14.42 -14.73 1.85
C GLN A 142 14.19 -13.46 2.68
N LEU A 143 12.97 -12.91 2.64
CA LEU A 143 12.60 -11.63 3.25
C LEU A 143 11.63 -11.85 4.41
N SER A 144 11.69 -10.97 5.40
CA SER A 144 10.65 -10.87 6.42
C SER A 144 9.42 -10.15 5.85
N GLY A 145 8.23 -10.37 6.43
CA GLY A 145 6.99 -9.71 5.98
C GLY A 145 7.09 -8.17 5.93
N GLY A 146 7.81 -7.56 6.89
CA GLY A 146 8.07 -6.11 6.85
C GLY A 146 9.02 -5.69 5.72
N GLU A 147 9.96 -6.53 5.30
CA GLU A 147 10.81 -6.30 4.14
C GLU A 147 10.03 -6.45 2.85
N GLU A 148 9.19 -7.50 2.73
CA GLU A 148 8.29 -7.71 1.59
C GLU A 148 7.33 -6.52 1.41
N GLN A 149 6.73 -6.02 2.50
CA GLN A 149 5.83 -4.86 2.45
C GLN A 149 6.56 -3.60 1.97
N ARG A 150 7.79 -3.34 2.42
CA ARG A 150 8.57 -2.19 1.93
C ARG A 150 8.89 -2.31 0.44
N ILE A 151 9.15 -3.51 -0.07
CA ILE A 151 9.35 -3.74 -1.51
C ILE A 151 8.03 -3.54 -2.27
N ALA A 152 6.89 -4.01 -1.75
CA ALA A 152 5.58 -3.76 -2.34
C ALA A 152 5.24 -2.26 -2.41
N ILE A 153 5.61 -1.49 -1.37
CA ILE A 153 5.50 -0.02 -1.39
C ILE A 153 6.39 0.56 -2.50
N ALA A 154 7.66 0.19 -2.58
CA ALA A 154 8.55 0.68 -3.63
C ALA A 154 7.98 0.38 -5.03
N ARG A 155 7.45 -0.83 -5.26
CA ARG A 155 6.79 -1.23 -6.50
C ARG A 155 5.59 -0.34 -6.83
N SER A 156 4.77 -0.01 -5.84
CA SER A 156 3.57 0.81 -6.05
C SER A 156 3.87 2.25 -6.50
N PHE A 157 5.08 2.75 -6.24
CA PHE A 157 5.51 4.10 -6.61
C PHE A 157 6.35 4.18 -7.89
N ILE A 158 6.67 3.06 -8.55
CA ILE A 158 7.64 3.05 -9.67
C ILE A 158 7.15 3.86 -10.89
N ASN A 159 5.85 3.89 -11.14
CA ASN A 159 5.22 4.62 -12.24
C ASN A 159 4.81 6.06 -11.85
N ASP A 160 5.26 6.58 -10.70
CA ASP A 160 4.89 7.91 -10.19
C ASP A 160 3.35 8.12 -10.16
N PRO A 161 2.59 7.26 -9.46
CA PRO A 161 1.14 7.25 -9.51
C PRO A 161 0.54 8.54 -8.95
N LYS A 162 -0.60 8.97 -9.50
CA LYS A 162 -1.39 10.09 -8.97
C LYS A 162 -2.19 9.71 -7.74
N ILE A 163 -2.59 8.44 -7.64
CA ILE A 163 -3.36 7.90 -6.53
C ILE A 163 -2.80 6.55 -6.12
N LEU A 164 -2.68 6.35 -4.81
CA LEU A 164 -2.34 5.07 -4.19
C LEU A 164 -3.54 4.51 -3.46
N PHE A 165 -3.78 3.23 -3.69
CA PHE A 165 -4.69 2.40 -2.92
C PHE A 165 -3.90 1.43 -2.05
N ALA A 166 -4.20 1.34 -0.76
CA ALA A 166 -3.56 0.40 0.15
C ALA A 166 -4.64 -0.39 0.91
N ASP A 167 -4.66 -1.69 0.67
CA ASP A 167 -5.56 -2.61 1.36
C ASP A 167 -4.83 -3.26 2.54
N GLU A 168 -5.21 -2.90 3.76
CA GLU A 168 -4.66 -3.39 5.02
C GLU A 168 -3.11 -3.42 5.06
N PRO A 169 -2.43 -2.29 4.81
CA PRO A 169 -0.98 -2.29 4.54
C PRO A 169 -0.11 -2.72 5.72
N THR A 170 -0.69 -2.92 6.92
CA THR A 170 0.02 -3.30 8.14
C THR A 170 -0.51 -4.59 8.79
N ALA A 171 -1.54 -5.24 8.21
CA ALA A 171 -2.26 -6.34 8.84
C ALA A 171 -1.37 -7.56 9.18
N ASN A 172 -0.34 -7.83 8.36
CA ASN A 172 0.55 -8.98 8.53
C ASN A 172 1.89 -8.63 9.22
N LEU A 173 1.92 -7.48 9.93
CA LEU A 173 3.14 -6.95 10.54
C LEU A 173 2.99 -6.81 12.06
N ASP A 174 4.07 -6.98 12.80
CA ASP A 174 4.11 -6.53 14.18
C ASP A 174 4.02 -5.00 14.26
N SER A 175 3.59 -4.47 15.40
CA SER A 175 3.32 -3.04 15.61
C SER A 175 4.48 -2.14 15.19
N LYS A 176 5.73 -2.58 15.47
CA LYS A 176 6.92 -1.79 15.14
C LYS A 176 7.20 -1.73 13.63
N ASN A 177 7.05 -2.85 12.93
CA ASN A 177 7.18 -2.89 11.48
C ASN A 177 6.02 -2.16 10.81
N GLY A 178 4.81 -2.26 11.36
CA GLY A 178 3.64 -1.51 10.91
C GLY A 178 3.86 0.01 10.98
N GLU A 179 4.39 0.53 12.09
CA GLU A 179 4.74 1.96 12.22
C GLU A 179 5.78 2.40 11.18
N ILE A 180 6.83 1.60 10.98
CA ILE A 180 7.88 1.89 9.98
C ILE A 180 7.28 1.94 8.57
N VAL A 181 6.46 0.97 8.22
CA VAL A 181 5.79 0.87 6.91
C VAL A 181 4.89 2.07 6.66
N MET A 182 4.04 2.44 7.63
CA MET A 182 3.16 3.60 7.49
C MET A 182 3.94 4.91 7.38
N GLN A 183 5.03 5.07 8.13
CA GLN A 183 5.89 6.25 8.03
C GLN A 183 6.51 6.35 6.63
N LEU A 184 7.08 5.26 6.10
CA LEU A 184 7.67 5.22 4.76
C LEU A 184 6.63 5.53 3.67
N LEU A 185 5.43 4.96 3.80
CA LEU A 185 4.32 5.21 2.88
C LEU A 185 3.93 6.69 2.86
N GLN A 186 3.77 7.31 4.04
CA GLN A 186 3.45 8.73 4.15
C GLN A 186 4.58 9.63 3.60
N ASP A 187 5.83 9.32 3.90
CA ASP A 187 6.97 10.13 3.46
C ASP A 187 7.10 10.08 1.93
N LEU A 188 6.96 8.90 1.32
CA LEU A 188 6.94 8.75 -0.14
C LEU A 188 5.73 9.45 -0.76
N ASN A 189 4.54 9.30 -0.17
CA ASN A 189 3.32 9.93 -0.67
C ASN A 189 3.45 11.45 -0.69
N LYS A 190 3.91 12.06 0.41
CA LYS A 190 4.16 13.51 0.48
C LYS A 190 5.21 13.95 -0.53
N LYS A 191 6.33 13.19 -0.67
CA LYS A 191 7.40 13.52 -1.61
C LYS A 191 6.93 13.48 -3.07
N LYS A 192 6.02 12.56 -3.41
CA LYS A 192 5.49 12.39 -4.76
C LYS A 192 4.22 13.21 -5.03
N GLY A 193 3.57 13.75 -3.99
CA GLY A 193 2.34 14.52 -4.11
C GLY A 193 1.13 13.70 -4.57
N SER A 194 1.14 12.38 -4.30
CA SER A 194 0.05 11.48 -4.67
C SER A 194 -1.12 11.59 -3.69
N THR A 195 -2.32 11.22 -4.13
CA THR A 195 -3.48 10.99 -3.27
C THR A 195 -3.36 9.60 -2.63
N LEU A 196 -3.73 9.43 -1.35
CA LEU A 196 -3.62 8.14 -0.65
C LEU A 196 -4.97 7.72 -0.09
N ILE A 197 -5.41 6.51 -0.44
CA ILE A 197 -6.59 5.88 0.15
C ILE A 197 -6.15 4.57 0.82
N VAL A 198 -6.34 4.49 2.13
CA VAL A 198 -6.01 3.31 2.93
C VAL A 198 -7.28 2.68 3.46
N VAL A 199 -7.45 1.40 3.24
CA VAL A 199 -8.48 0.59 3.88
C VAL A 199 -7.85 -0.15 5.05
N THR A 200 -8.45 -0.05 6.24
CA THR A 200 -7.91 -0.71 7.42
C THR A 200 -8.97 -0.88 8.52
N HIS A 201 -8.76 -1.84 9.39
CA HIS A 201 -9.47 -1.95 10.66
C HIS A 201 -8.66 -1.38 11.84
N ASP A 202 -7.40 -0.98 11.61
CA ASP A 202 -6.53 -0.39 12.63
C ASP A 202 -6.78 1.12 12.75
N LEU A 203 -7.35 1.52 13.90
CA LEU A 203 -7.61 2.92 14.21
C LEU A 203 -6.33 3.76 14.36
N THR A 204 -5.19 3.15 14.68
CA THR A 204 -3.91 3.89 14.76
C THR A 204 -3.45 4.33 13.39
N VAL A 205 -3.61 3.48 12.39
CA VAL A 205 -3.37 3.80 10.97
C VAL A 205 -4.39 4.85 10.48
N ALA A 206 -5.68 4.67 10.79
CA ALA A 206 -6.72 5.59 10.34
C ALA A 206 -6.52 7.03 10.87
N ARG A 207 -6.03 7.19 12.11
CA ARG A 207 -5.76 8.52 12.71
C ARG A 207 -4.65 9.31 12.02
N LEU A 208 -3.89 8.71 11.13
CA LEU A 208 -2.87 9.38 10.31
C LEU A 208 -3.47 10.11 9.11
N ALA A 209 -4.71 9.75 8.74
CA ALA A 209 -5.42 10.31 7.60
C ALA A 209 -5.94 11.72 7.86
N ASP A 210 -6.13 12.48 6.77
CA ASP A 210 -6.78 13.80 6.81
C ASP A 210 -8.28 13.65 7.08
N ARG A 211 -8.89 12.57 6.54
CA ARG A 211 -10.31 12.25 6.68
C ARG A 211 -10.52 10.74 6.87
N ILE A 212 -11.47 10.39 7.71
CA ILE A 212 -11.85 9.01 7.98
C ILE A 212 -13.29 8.79 7.50
N LEU A 213 -13.49 7.75 6.70
CA LEU A 213 -14.80 7.24 6.29
C LEU A 213 -15.03 5.90 6.99
N GLU A 214 -16.24 5.63 7.42
CA GLU A 214 -16.62 4.35 8.03
C GLU A 214 -17.49 3.57 7.05
N MET A 215 -17.09 2.33 6.74
CA MET A 215 -17.87 1.43 5.93
C MET A 215 -18.52 0.35 6.78
N LYS A 216 -19.86 0.30 6.76
CA LYS A 216 -20.66 -0.66 7.52
C LYS A 216 -21.74 -1.22 6.62
N ASP A 217 -21.86 -2.55 6.59
CA ASP A 217 -22.90 -3.28 5.85
C ASP A 217 -23.08 -2.83 4.39
N GLY A 218 -21.98 -2.42 3.72
CA GLY A 218 -21.96 -1.96 2.35
C GLY A 218 -22.25 -0.46 2.16
N GLU A 219 -22.55 0.27 3.21
CA GLU A 219 -22.77 1.72 3.19
C GLU A 219 -21.55 2.48 3.69
N LEU A 220 -21.29 3.67 3.12
CA LEU A 220 -20.20 4.54 3.52
C LEU A 220 -20.75 5.74 4.27
N ILE A 221 -20.24 5.96 5.48
CA ILE A 221 -20.64 7.06 6.35
C ILE A 221 -19.41 7.91 6.65
N GLU A 222 -19.53 9.23 6.48
CA GLU A 222 -18.45 10.15 6.84
C GLU A 222 -18.33 10.24 8.37
N SER A 223 -17.22 9.77 8.92
CA SER A 223 -16.93 9.94 10.33
C SER A 223 -16.35 11.33 10.57
N LYS A 224 -16.72 11.95 11.71
CA LYS A 224 -16.23 13.29 12.08
C LYS A 224 -14.70 13.33 12.04
N THR A 225 -14.16 14.33 11.34
CA THR A 225 -12.73 14.62 11.16
C THR A 225 -11.89 14.35 12.41
N SER A 226 -10.93 13.46 12.32
CA SER A 226 -9.96 13.25 13.41
C SER A 226 -8.90 14.36 13.38
N LYS A 227 -8.50 14.85 14.56
CA LYS A 227 -7.30 15.70 14.65
C LYS A 227 -6.09 14.85 14.23
N LYS A 228 -5.42 15.23 13.16
CA LYS A 228 -4.25 14.57 12.59
C LYS A 228 -3.16 14.35 13.67
N GLN A 229 -2.80 13.11 13.94
CA GLN A 229 -1.61 12.78 14.72
C GLN A 229 -0.41 12.67 13.78
N SER A 230 0.59 13.56 13.93
CA SER A 230 1.85 13.45 13.18
C SER A 230 2.74 12.38 13.83
N MET A 231 3.14 11.37 13.05
CA MET A 231 4.23 10.48 13.46
C MET A 231 5.57 11.23 13.44
N LYS A 232 6.48 10.87 14.35
CA LYS A 232 7.86 11.38 14.31
C LYS A 232 8.58 10.76 13.12
N PRO A 233 9.44 11.52 12.38
CA PRO A 233 10.16 10.97 11.23
C PRO A 233 11.01 9.77 11.63
N TYR A 234 11.01 8.73 10.80
CA TYR A 234 11.82 7.54 10.99
C TYR A 234 13.31 7.88 10.85
N ASN A 235 14.04 7.88 11.98
CA ASN A 235 15.46 8.17 11.99
C ASN A 235 16.28 6.88 12.20
N LYS A 236 16.98 6.43 11.13
CA LYS A 236 17.82 5.22 11.12
C LYS A 236 19.05 5.34 12.06
N SER A 237 19.44 6.56 12.48
CA SER A 237 20.67 6.82 13.25
C SER A 237 20.62 6.44 14.74
N ALA A 238 19.49 5.97 15.28
CA ALA A 238 19.31 5.76 16.71
C ALA A 238 19.59 4.34 17.22
N LYS A 239 20.22 3.43 16.44
CA LYS A 239 20.70 2.14 16.95
C LYS A 239 22.06 1.74 16.41
N SER A 240 23.13 2.44 16.85
CA SER A 240 24.41 1.79 17.05
C SER A 240 24.25 0.80 18.22
N ILE A 241 24.24 -0.47 17.88
CA ILE A 241 24.23 -1.58 18.83
C ILE A 241 25.43 -1.38 19.77
N LYS A 242 25.17 -1.15 21.06
CA LYS A 242 26.18 -1.31 22.11
C LYS A 242 26.72 -2.74 21.97
N LYS A 243 27.94 -2.89 21.43
CA LYS A 243 28.70 -4.13 21.54
C LYS A 243 28.91 -4.36 23.05
N SER A 244 28.22 -5.32 23.60
CA SER A 244 28.49 -5.83 24.95
C SER A 244 29.91 -6.39 24.94
N ASN A 245 30.79 -5.78 25.77
CA ASN A 245 32.12 -6.26 26.09
C ASN A 245 32.00 -7.64 26.74
N LEU A 246 32.19 -8.68 25.95
CA LEU A 246 32.52 -10.00 26.48
C LEU A 246 34.05 -10.05 26.65
N SER A 247 34.51 -9.80 27.86
CA SER A 247 35.86 -10.07 28.27
C SER A 247 36.13 -11.59 28.20
N PRO A 248 37.27 -12.06 27.67
CA PRO A 248 37.57 -13.48 27.65
C PRO A 248 37.96 -13.95 29.06
N LYS A 249 37.19 -14.88 29.63
CA LYS A 249 37.56 -15.57 30.87
C LYS A 249 38.88 -16.30 30.68
N LYS A 250 39.91 -15.92 31.46
CA LYS A 250 41.17 -16.64 31.61
C LYS A 250 40.91 -18.07 32.13
N ARG A 251 41.28 -19.08 31.34
CA ARG A 251 41.37 -20.48 31.82
C ARG A 251 42.53 -20.60 32.79
N SER A 252 42.27 -20.89 34.06
CA SER A 252 43.25 -21.32 35.04
C SER A 252 43.69 -22.74 34.71
N LYS A 253 44.98 -22.93 34.48
CA LYS A 253 45.63 -24.27 34.46
C LYS A 253 45.73 -24.77 35.90
N SER A 254 44.99 -25.82 36.23
CA SER A 254 45.30 -26.65 37.41
C SER A 254 46.37 -27.68 37.03
N LYS A 255 47.52 -27.57 37.65
CA LYS A 255 48.51 -28.66 37.73
C LYS A 255 48.01 -29.65 38.77
N SER A 256 47.94 -30.91 38.46
CA SER A 256 47.87 -32.00 39.40
C SER A 256 49.09 -32.91 39.22
N LYS A 257 49.63 -33.23 40.33
CA LYS A 257 50.63 -34.26 40.52
C LYS A 257 50.06 -35.64 40.16
#